data_b1736b9a133546b65cf09ec65cdb7f06
#
_entry.id   b1736b9a133546b65cf09ec65cdb7f06
#
_cell.length_a   1.000
_cell.length_b   1.000
_cell.length_c   1.000
_cell.angle_alpha   90.00
_cell.angle_beta   90.00
_cell.angle_gamma   90.00
#
_symmetry.space_group_name_H-M   'P 1'
#
loop_
_entity.id
_entity.type
_entity.pdbx_description
1 polymer ?
#
loop_
_entity_poly.entity_id
_entity_poly.type
_entity_poly.pdbx_seq_one_letter_code
_entity_poly.pdbx_strand_id
1 'polypeptide(L)'
;MKLLILTDGINGVVYHRIYAPHLRMQINGEAVVDVCQSQAEWMTVDLAPYDVIVFSRWLGKNQYDVLKRITDAGKPYVIDVDDYWVLPKYNPAYWAYRKGIKNSIKDAINYADAVFCTTQKLANEVRTINENVYIVPNCLDTSHNQWKQPKEKNERVKIGWVGGITHEEDLKLIADDINSMDVDFYICGYTPSDHWNNIVKLIPKANIVQGTS
;
A
#
# COMPACT_ATOMS: atom_id res chain seq x y z
N MET A 1 20.32 -15.22 -2.59
CA MET A 1 18.90 -15.37 -2.99
C MET A 1 18.59 -14.36 -4.06
N LYS A 2 17.89 -14.73 -5.13
CA LYS A 2 17.46 -13.82 -6.19
C LYS A 2 15.94 -13.67 -6.21
N LEU A 3 15.47 -12.44 -6.04
CA LEU A 3 14.04 -12.10 -5.93
C LEU A 3 13.56 -11.40 -7.19
N LEU A 4 12.33 -11.65 -7.60
CA LEU A 4 11.63 -10.89 -8.62
C LEU A 4 10.42 -10.19 -7.99
N ILE A 5 10.37 -8.87 -8.07
CA ILE A 5 9.21 -8.07 -7.66
C ILE A 5 8.34 -7.83 -8.90
N LEU A 6 7.04 -8.14 -8.80
CA LEU A 6 6.04 -7.77 -9.79
C LEU A 6 5.19 -6.60 -9.27
N THR A 7 5.15 -5.51 -10.01
CA THR A 7 4.37 -4.32 -9.67
C THR A 7 3.91 -3.58 -10.93
N ASP A 8 2.78 -2.88 -10.86
CA ASP A 8 2.28 -2.00 -11.93
C ASP A 8 2.72 -0.54 -11.76
N GLY A 9 3.75 -0.33 -10.97
CA GLY A 9 4.36 0.97 -10.68
C GLY A 9 4.75 1.08 -9.21
N ILE A 10 5.61 2.04 -8.91
CA ILE A 10 6.11 2.28 -7.55
C ILE A 10 5.30 3.42 -6.92
N ASN A 11 4.07 3.10 -6.48
CA ASN A 11 3.27 4.00 -5.64
C ASN A 11 3.73 3.94 -4.17
N GLY A 12 3.15 4.77 -3.30
CA GLY A 12 3.55 4.86 -1.90
C GLY A 12 3.51 3.52 -1.15
N VAL A 13 2.48 2.70 -1.38
CA VAL A 13 2.35 1.38 -0.75
C VAL A 13 3.45 0.44 -1.23
N VAL A 14 3.60 0.28 -2.54
CA VAL A 14 4.64 -0.57 -3.15
C VAL A 14 6.03 -0.09 -2.73
N TYR A 15 6.27 1.22 -2.70
CA TYR A 15 7.55 1.77 -2.28
C TYR A 15 7.91 1.36 -0.85
N HIS A 16 7.03 1.63 0.11
CA HIS A 16 7.34 1.38 1.53
C HIS A 16 7.25 -0.08 1.93
N ARG A 17 6.35 -0.86 1.31
CA ARG A 17 6.10 -2.25 1.68
C ARG A 17 6.98 -3.25 0.94
N ILE A 18 7.26 -2.99 -0.34
CA ILE A 18 7.94 -3.95 -1.20
C ILE A 18 9.27 -3.41 -1.68
N TYR A 19 9.30 -2.28 -2.39
CA TYR A 19 10.51 -1.82 -3.05
C TYR A 19 11.63 -1.46 -2.08
N ALA A 20 11.39 -0.55 -1.14
CA ALA A 20 12.43 -0.07 -0.23
C ALA A 20 13.02 -1.16 0.70
N PRO A 21 12.21 -2.08 1.31
CA PRO A 21 12.76 -3.17 2.10
C PRO A 21 13.66 -4.10 1.30
N HIS A 22 13.22 -4.52 0.11
CA HIS A 22 14.01 -5.44 -0.72
C HIS A 22 15.25 -4.77 -1.32
N LEU A 23 15.15 -3.47 -1.69
CA LEU A 23 16.33 -2.70 -2.08
C LEU A 23 17.36 -2.62 -0.93
N ARG A 24 16.90 -2.49 0.32
CA ARG A 24 17.79 -2.52 1.48
C ARG A 24 18.49 -3.88 1.62
N MET A 25 17.78 -4.98 1.40
CA MET A 25 18.39 -6.32 1.36
C MET A 25 19.46 -6.42 0.28
N GLN A 26 19.22 -5.84 -0.89
CA GLN A 26 20.21 -5.80 -1.97
C GLN A 26 21.44 -4.98 -1.59
N ILE A 27 21.27 -3.80 -1.00
CA ILE A 27 22.36 -2.94 -0.51
C ILE A 27 23.21 -3.65 0.54
N ASN A 28 22.57 -4.43 1.41
CA ASN A 28 23.24 -5.23 2.44
C ASN A 28 23.91 -6.51 1.87
N GLY A 29 23.75 -6.83 0.59
CA GLY A 29 24.27 -8.06 -0.02
C GLY A 29 23.50 -9.34 0.35
N GLU A 30 22.29 -9.21 0.92
CA GLU A 30 21.45 -10.34 1.36
C GLU A 30 20.68 -10.99 0.20
N ALA A 31 20.34 -10.19 -0.82
CA ALA A 31 19.60 -10.62 -2.00
C ALA A 31 20.01 -9.84 -3.26
N VAL A 32 19.74 -10.43 -4.43
CA VAL A 32 19.68 -9.71 -5.71
C VAL A 32 18.22 -9.49 -6.05
N VAL A 33 17.83 -8.26 -6.37
CA VAL A 33 16.43 -7.88 -6.56
C VAL A 33 16.23 -7.29 -7.96
N ASP A 34 15.41 -7.95 -8.76
CA ASP A 34 14.94 -7.44 -10.05
C ASP A 34 13.47 -7.00 -9.91
N VAL A 35 13.07 -5.97 -10.66
CA VAL A 35 11.72 -5.40 -10.61
C VAL A 35 11.12 -5.33 -12.00
N CYS A 36 9.97 -5.96 -12.20
CA CYS A 36 9.14 -5.83 -13.39
C CYS A 36 7.97 -4.88 -13.10
N GLN A 37 7.89 -3.78 -13.84
CA GLN A 37 6.93 -2.69 -13.56
C GLN A 37 5.75 -2.64 -14.54
N SER A 38 5.60 -3.62 -15.40
CA SER A 38 4.47 -3.67 -16.33
C SER A 38 3.88 -5.06 -16.49
N GLN A 39 2.58 -5.12 -16.75
CA GLN A 39 1.89 -6.39 -17.00
C GLN A 39 2.45 -7.15 -18.21
N ALA A 40 2.96 -6.44 -19.23
CA ALA A 40 3.59 -7.07 -20.39
C ALA A 40 4.88 -7.79 -20.00
N GLU A 41 5.70 -7.19 -19.13
CA GLU A 41 6.91 -7.82 -18.60
C GLU A 41 6.59 -9.05 -17.74
N TRP A 42 5.54 -9.00 -16.91
CA TRP A 42 5.16 -10.13 -16.06
C TRP A 42 4.84 -11.40 -16.87
N MET A 43 4.32 -11.23 -18.09
CA MET A 43 3.97 -12.33 -18.96
C MET A 43 5.14 -12.89 -19.76
N THR A 44 6.25 -12.17 -19.84
CA THR A 44 7.39 -12.51 -20.72
C THR A 44 8.70 -12.75 -19.98
N VAL A 45 8.88 -12.20 -18.77
CA VAL A 45 10.12 -12.36 -18.00
C VAL A 45 10.44 -13.84 -17.76
N ASP A 46 11.69 -14.23 -17.96
CA ASP A 46 12.15 -15.58 -17.60
C ASP A 46 12.17 -15.72 -16.06
N LEU A 47 11.37 -16.66 -15.55
CA LEU A 47 11.26 -16.94 -14.12
C LEU A 47 12.35 -17.88 -13.60
N ALA A 48 13.03 -18.60 -14.46
CA ALA A 48 14.01 -19.64 -14.07
C ALA A 48 15.11 -19.13 -13.10
N PRO A 49 15.68 -17.91 -13.30
CA PRO A 49 16.76 -17.41 -12.44
C PRO A 49 16.36 -17.05 -11.01
N TYR A 50 15.06 -16.91 -10.72
CA TYR A 50 14.59 -16.39 -9.44
C TYR A 50 14.26 -17.50 -8.45
N ASP A 51 14.58 -17.23 -7.18
CA ASP A 51 14.27 -18.13 -6.06
C ASP A 51 12.86 -17.88 -5.54
N VAL A 52 12.40 -16.62 -5.54
CA VAL A 52 11.08 -16.22 -5.02
C VAL A 52 10.53 -15.05 -5.84
N ILE A 53 9.21 -15.06 -6.06
CA ILE A 53 8.45 -13.96 -6.67
C ILE A 53 7.70 -13.21 -5.57
N VAL A 54 7.73 -11.88 -5.58
CA VAL A 54 7.07 -11.05 -4.58
C VAL A 54 6.15 -10.03 -5.27
N PHE A 55 4.93 -9.85 -4.76
CA PHE A 55 4.03 -8.81 -5.26
C PHE A 55 3.06 -8.31 -4.17
N SER A 56 2.46 -7.15 -4.42
CA SER A 56 1.38 -6.61 -3.59
C SER A 56 0.06 -7.34 -3.90
N ARG A 57 -0.85 -7.32 -2.97
CA ARG A 57 -2.14 -8.04 -2.87
C ARG A 57 -2.90 -8.31 -4.18
N TRP A 58 -2.66 -7.56 -5.24
CA TRP A 58 -3.39 -7.69 -6.50
C TRP A 58 -2.54 -7.31 -7.71
N LEU A 59 -2.50 -8.19 -8.70
CA LEU A 59 -1.76 -8.04 -9.96
C LEU A 59 -2.63 -7.57 -11.15
N GLY A 60 -3.78 -6.95 -10.87
CA GLY A 60 -4.66 -6.46 -11.92
C GLY A 60 -5.49 -7.56 -12.59
N LYS A 61 -5.96 -7.28 -13.79
CA LYS A 61 -6.90 -8.17 -14.51
C LYS A 61 -6.27 -9.49 -14.94
N ASN A 62 -4.97 -9.51 -15.17
CA ASN A 62 -4.23 -10.69 -15.64
C ASN A 62 -3.67 -11.55 -14.49
N GLN A 63 -4.07 -11.26 -13.24
CA GLN A 63 -3.52 -11.96 -12.07
C GLN A 63 -3.58 -13.48 -12.21
N TYR A 64 -4.68 -14.02 -12.68
CA TYR A 64 -4.82 -15.47 -12.81
C TYR A 64 -3.75 -16.08 -13.75
N ASP A 65 -3.53 -15.47 -14.91
CA ASP A 65 -2.55 -15.94 -15.88
C ASP A 65 -1.12 -15.82 -15.33
N VAL A 66 -0.82 -14.73 -14.60
CA VAL A 66 0.48 -14.52 -13.95
C VAL A 66 0.71 -15.57 -12.87
N LEU A 67 -0.27 -15.82 -11.99
CA LEU A 67 -0.16 -16.84 -10.95
C LEU A 67 0.01 -18.24 -11.54
N LYS A 68 -0.78 -18.56 -12.56
CA LYS A 68 -0.65 -19.83 -13.28
C LYS A 68 0.78 -20.00 -13.83
N ARG A 69 1.32 -18.97 -14.46
CA ARG A 69 2.68 -18.99 -15.01
C ARG A 69 3.74 -19.20 -13.92
N ILE A 70 3.59 -18.56 -12.77
CA ILE A 70 4.50 -18.72 -11.61
C ILE A 70 4.44 -20.17 -11.10
N THR A 71 3.23 -20.69 -10.93
CA THR A 71 3.00 -22.06 -10.47
C THR A 71 3.52 -23.12 -11.46
N ASP A 72 3.25 -22.95 -12.75
CA ASP A 72 3.75 -23.84 -13.82
C ASP A 72 5.29 -23.86 -13.88
N ALA A 73 5.94 -22.74 -13.53
CA ALA A 73 7.39 -22.65 -13.41
C ALA A 73 7.95 -23.24 -12.11
N GLY A 74 7.09 -23.73 -11.21
CA GLY A 74 7.47 -24.27 -9.91
C GLY A 74 8.14 -23.24 -8.99
N LYS A 75 7.78 -21.95 -9.13
CA LYS A 75 8.36 -20.87 -8.33
C LYS A 75 7.49 -20.52 -7.14
N PRO A 76 8.06 -20.44 -5.93
CA PRO A 76 7.33 -19.94 -4.79
C PRO A 76 7.04 -18.45 -4.95
N TYR A 77 5.91 -18.01 -4.40
CA TYR A 77 5.61 -16.60 -4.35
C TYR A 77 5.12 -16.14 -2.98
N VAL A 78 5.46 -14.91 -2.68
CA VAL A 78 5.04 -14.19 -1.47
C VAL A 78 4.15 -13.03 -1.87
N ILE A 79 3.00 -12.91 -1.20
CA ILE A 79 2.08 -11.78 -1.36
C ILE A 79 2.14 -10.88 -0.13
N ASP A 80 2.24 -9.58 -0.36
CA ASP A 80 2.14 -8.57 0.70
C ASP A 80 0.73 -7.99 0.74
N VAL A 81 0.06 -8.14 1.88
CA VAL A 81 -1.30 -7.67 2.12
C VAL A 81 -1.27 -6.60 3.20
N ASP A 82 -1.46 -5.34 2.81
CA ASP A 82 -1.40 -4.17 3.69
C ASP A 82 -2.77 -3.74 4.19
N ASP A 83 -3.84 -3.95 3.38
CA ASP A 83 -5.21 -3.55 3.66
C ASP A 83 -6.20 -4.71 3.59
N TYR A 84 -7.29 -4.58 4.33
CA TYR A 84 -8.41 -5.52 4.28
C TYR A 84 -9.19 -5.38 2.96
N TRP A 85 -9.54 -6.49 2.34
CA TRP A 85 -10.17 -6.55 1.02
C TRP A 85 -11.71 -6.47 1.03
N VAL A 86 -12.32 -6.30 2.20
CA VAL A 86 -13.76 -6.07 2.33
C VAL A 86 -13.99 -4.60 2.66
N LEU A 87 -14.44 -3.85 1.67
CA LEU A 87 -14.66 -2.42 1.81
C LEU A 87 -16.10 -2.11 2.22
N PRO A 88 -16.34 -1.09 3.04
CA PRO A 88 -17.68 -0.61 3.35
C PRO A 88 -18.30 0.09 2.14
N LYS A 89 -19.65 0.17 2.11
CA LYS A 89 -20.39 0.71 0.95
C LYS A 89 -20.07 2.17 0.61
N TYR A 90 -19.65 2.96 1.59
CA TYR A 90 -19.29 4.36 1.39
C TYR A 90 -17.90 4.53 0.76
N ASN A 91 -17.06 3.50 0.75
CA ASN A 91 -15.76 3.57 0.13
C ASN A 91 -15.90 3.68 -1.40
N PRO A 92 -15.25 4.66 -2.07
CA PRO A 92 -15.34 4.84 -3.53
C PRO A 92 -14.97 3.59 -4.34
N ALA A 93 -14.06 2.75 -3.84
CA ALA A 93 -13.63 1.52 -4.50
C ALA A 93 -14.58 0.32 -4.24
N TYR A 94 -15.62 0.45 -3.41
CA TYR A 94 -16.50 -0.65 -3.01
C TYR A 94 -17.01 -1.51 -4.17
N TRP A 95 -17.51 -0.87 -5.21
CA TRP A 95 -18.11 -1.60 -6.33
C TRP A 95 -17.08 -2.40 -7.15
N ALA A 96 -15.86 -1.86 -7.33
CA ALA A 96 -14.78 -2.56 -8.00
C ALA A 96 -14.35 -3.80 -7.20
N TYR A 97 -14.17 -3.65 -5.89
CA TYR A 97 -13.83 -4.76 -5.01
C TYR A 97 -14.92 -5.84 -4.99
N ARG A 98 -16.18 -5.44 -4.86
CA ARG A 98 -17.32 -6.38 -4.89
C ARG A 98 -17.43 -7.15 -6.20
N LYS A 99 -17.10 -6.54 -7.34
CA LYS A 99 -17.22 -7.16 -8.69
C LYS A 99 -16.15 -8.20 -9.02
N GLY A 100 -15.11 -8.35 -8.21
CA GLY A 100 -14.09 -9.37 -8.50
C GLY A 100 -12.77 -9.19 -7.76
N ILE A 101 -12.30 -7.97 -7.52
CA ILE A 101 -10.97 -7.72 -6.89
C ILE A 101 -10.84 -8.47 -5.57
N LYS A 102 -11.88 -8.44 -4.73
CA LYS A 102 -11.93 -9.17 -3.46
C LYS A 102 -11.62 -10.66 -3.62
N ASN A 103 -12.24 -11.31 -4.60
CA ASN A 103 -12.03 -12.74 -4.82
C ASN A 103 -10.62 -13.00 -5.38
N SER A 104 -10.16 -12.16 -6.32
CA SER A 104 -8.80 -12.27 -6.84
C SER A 104 -7.74 -12.16 -5.72
N ILE A 105 -7.92 -11.24 -4.76
CA ILE A 105 -7.03 -11.12 -3.59
C ILE A 105 -7.07 -12.40 -2.76
N LYS A 106 -8.26 -12.94 -2.47
CA LYS A 106 -8.42 -14.17 -1.70
C LYS A 106 -7.78 -15.37 -2.38
N ASP A 107 -7.93 -15.48 -3.70
CA ASP A 107 -7.32 -16.56 -4.48
C ASP A 107 -5.79 -16.44 -4.44
N ALA A 108 -5.24 -15.23 -4.60
CA ALA A 108 -3.80 -15.03 -4.49
C ALA A 108 -3.25 -15.38 -3.09
N ILE A 109 -3.97 -15.04 -2.03
CA ILE A 109 -3.62 -15.41 -0.66
C ILE A 109 -3.68 -16.94 -0.48
N ASN A 110 -4.71 -17.59 -0.99
CA ASN A 110 -4.94 -19.02 -0.79
C ASN A 110 -3.81 -19.89 -1.36
N TYR A 111 -3.25 -19.48 -2.49
CA TYR A 111 -2.20 -20.24 -3.18
C TYR A 111 -0.77 -19.74 -2.90
N ALA A 112 -0.61 -18.68 -2.11
CA ALA A 112 0.70 -18.13 -1.77
C ALA A 112 1.49 -19.09 -0.86
N ASP A 113 2.80 -19.20 -1.09
CA ASP A 113 3.71 -19.93 -0.21
C ASP A 113 3.91 -19.21 1.13
N ALA A 114 3.83 -17.87 1.12
CA ALA A 114 3.78 -17.04 2.32
C ALA A 114 3.02 -15.74 2.07
N VAL A 115 2.44 -15.20 3.15
CA VAL A 115 1.73 -13.92 3.13
C VAL A 115 2.30 -12.99 4.18
N PHE A 116 2.69 -11.79 3.77
CA PHE A 116 3.07 -10.72 4.68
C PHE A 116 1.87 -9.84 5.00
N CYS A 117 1.70 -9.49 6.27
CA CYS A 117 0.63 -8.62 6.75
C CYS A 117 1.18 -7.51 7.63
N THR A 118 0.50 -6.36 7.64
CA THR A 118 0.93 -5.19 8.43
C THR A 118 0.66 -5.31 9.92
N THR A 119 -0.45 -5.97 10.30
CA THR A 119 -0.95 -6.00 11.68
C THR A 119 -1.44 -7.39 12.09
N GLN A 120 -1.46 -7.65 13.40
CA GLN A 120 -2.02 -8.87 13.95
C GLN A 120 -3.49 -9.07 13.58
N LYS A 121 -4.27 -7.99 13.55
CA LYS A 121 -5.70 -8.04 13.18
C LYS A 121 -5.87 -8.54 11.74
N LEU A 122 -5.11 -7.96 10.81
CA LEU A 122 -5.14 -8.37 9.41
C LEU A 122 -4.63 -9.81 9.23
N ALA A 123 -3.54 -10.16 9.92
CA ALA A 123 -2.98 -11.52 9.89
C ALA A 123 -3.99 -12.58 10.37
N ASN A 124 -4.83 -12.27 11.37
CA ASN A 124 -5.88 -13.19 11.82
C ASN A 124 -6.93 -13.44 10.73
N GLU A 125 -7.31 -12.42 9.97
CA GLU A 125 -8.22 -12.57 8.82
C GLU A 125 -7.58 -13.39 7.69
N VAL A 126 -6.31 -13.11 7.37
CA VAL A 126 -5.57 -13.84 6.33
C VAL A 126 -5.39 -15.33 6.72
N ARG A 127 -5.14 -15.63 7.99
CA ARG A 127 -5.01 -17.02 8.48
C ARG A 127 -6.24 -17.87 8.30
N THR A 128 -7.41 -17.28 8.08
CA THR A 128 -8.62 -18.03 7.69
C THR A 128 -8.53 -18.60 6.27
N ILE A 129 -7.54 -18.17 5.47
CA ILE A 129 -7.35 -18.54 4.07
C ILE A 129 -6.01 -19.25 3.86
N ASN A 130 -4.93 -18.77 4.49
CA ASN A 130 -3.58 -19.31 4.36
C ASN A 130 -2.89 -19.31 5.73
N GLU A 131 -2.29 -20.42 6.13
CA GLU A 131 -1.66 -20.58 7.44
C GLU A 131 -0.26 -19.92 7.52
N ASN A 132 0.41 -19.77 6.38
CA ASN A 132 1.78 -19.25 6.30
C ASN A 132 1.80 -17.71 6.31
N VAL A 133 1.40 -17.11 7.43
CA VAL A 133 1.27 -15.65 7.58
C VAL A 133 2.31 -15.08 8.53
N TYR A 134 3.01 -14.07 8.07
CA TYR A 134 4.04 -13.35 8.79
C TYR A 134 3.64 -11.88 8.97
N ILE A 135 3.85 -11.35 10.18
CA ILE A 135 3.58 -9.94 10.46
C ILE A 135 4.84 -9.14 10.16
N VAL A 136 4.76 -8.30 9.13
CA VAL A 136 5.78 -7.34 8.74
C VAL A 136 5.18 -5.94 8.90
N PRO A 137 5.39 -5.27 10.03
CA PRO A 137 4.80 -3.96 10.30
C PRO A 137 5.23 -2.89 9.27
N ASN A 138 4.42 -1.85 9.13
CA ASN A 138 4.85 -0.66 8.40
C ASN A 138 5.99 0.02 9.16
N CYS A 139 7.13 0.18 8.50
CA CYS A 139 8.31 0.82 9.04
C CYS A 139 8.79 1.94 8.11
N LEU A 140 9.40 2.96 8.70
CA LEU A 140 10.06 4.05 7.98
C LEU A 140 11.57 3.95 8.16
N ASP A 141 12.32 4.15 7.09
CA ASP A 141 13.77 4.32 7.19
C ASP A 141 14.10 5.70 7.73
N THR A 142 14.20 5.81 9.06
CA THR A 142 14.51 7.06 9.75
C THR A 142 15.94 7.55 9.50
N SER A 143 16.79 6.76 8.85
CA SER A 143 18.13 7.21 8.40
C SER A 143 18.05 8.20 7.22
N HIS A 144 16.93 8.22 6.51
CA HIS A 144 16.73 9.10 5.37
C HIS A 144 16.71 10.58 5.78
N ASN A 145 17.35 11.44 4.96
CA ASN A 145 17.56 12.85 5.27
C ASN A 145 16.27 13.66 5.48
N GLN A 146 15.15 13.26 4.89
CA GLN A 146 13.86 13.91 5.10
C GLN A 146 13.42 13.93 6.57
N TRP A 147 13.86 12.95 7.38
CA TRP A 147 13.53 12.86 8.82
C TRP A 147 14.51 13.67 9.71
N LYS A 148 15.59 14.18 9.13
CA LYS A 148 16.64 14.94 9.83
C LYS A 148 16.47 16.44 9.73
N GLN A 149 15.34 16.91 9.18
CA GLN A 149 15.09 18.33 9.04
C GLN A 149 15.02 19.02 10.42
N PRO A 150 15.63 20.18 10.58
CA PRO A 150 15.55 20.94 11.82
C PRO A 150 14.08 21.31 12.10
N LYS A 151 13.68 21.16 13.35
CA LYS A 151 12.34 21.59 13.78
C LYS A 151 12.33 23.11 13.89
N GLU A 152 11.58 23.76 13.02
CA GLU A 152 11.27 25.18 13.21
C GLU A 152 10.38 25.38 14.41
N LYS A 153 10.68 26.42 15.22
CA LYS A 153 9.74 26.87 16.27
C LYS A 153 8.60 27.63 15.59
N ASN A 154 7.43 27.06 15.66
CA ASN A 154 6.21 27.74 15.20
C ASN A 154 5.55 28.43 16.40
N GLU A 155 4.98 29.62 16.20
CA GLU A 155 4.20 30.33 17.20
C GLU A 155 2.90 29.60 17.54
N ARG A 156 2.30 28.95 16.53
CA ARG A 156 1.09 28.11 16.67
C ARG A 156 1.39 26.66 16.35
N VAL A 157 0.65 25.76 16.97
CA VAL A 157 0.71 24.34 16.64
C VAL A 157 0.23 24.12 15.22
N LYS A 158 1.06 23.45 14.40
CA LYS A 158 0.70 23.02 13.06
C LYS A 158 0.35 21.54 13.06
N ILE A 159 -0.83 21.20 12.57
CA ILE A 159 -1.30 19.82 12.42
C ILE A 159 -1.51 19.54 10.93
N GLY A 160 -0.87 18.52 10.42
CA GLY A 160 -1.03 18.05 9.04
C GLY A 160 -1.82 16.75 8.99
N TRP A 161 -2.80 16.69 8.10
CA TRP A 161 -3.44 15.45 7.70
C TRP A 161 -3.06 15.12 6.24
N VAL A 162 -2.56 13.91 6.02
CA VAL A 162 -2.18 13.41 4.69
C VAL A 162 -3.01 12.17 4.41
N GLY A 163 -3.82 12.20 3.36
CA GLY A 163 -4.70 11.08 3.04
C GLY A 163 -5.28 11.17 1.63
N GLY A 164 -5.98 10.12 1.23
CA GLY A 164 -6.72 10.06 -0.02
C GLY A 164 -8.22 10.26 0.18
N ILE A 165 -8.96 10.30 -0.92
CA ILE A 165 -10.44 10.46 -0.93
C ILE A 165 -11.19 9.35 -0.19
N THR A 166 -10.54 8.22 0.07
CA THR A 166 -11.12 7.07 0.79
C THR A 166 -11.20 7.29 2.29
N HIS A 167 -10.58 8.34 2.83
CA HIS A 167 -10.46 8.64 4.26
C HIS A 167 -11.37 9.78 4.74
N GLU A 168 -12.42 10.12 3.99
CA GLU A 168 -13.41 11.14 4.39
C GLU A 168 -14.04 10.78 5.74
N GLU A 169 -14.45 9.52 5.93
CA GLU A 169 -15.08 9.08 7.18
C GLU A 169 -14.13 9.14 8.38
N ASP A 170 -12.83 8.86 8.17
CA ASP A 170 -11.83 8.96 9.23
C ASP A 170 -11.67 10.41 9.68
N LEU A 171 -11.66 11.37 8.74
CA LEU A 171 -11.53 12.78 9.07
C LEU A 171 -12.79 13.34 9.76
N LYS A 172 -13.98 12.82 9.45
CA LYS A 172 -15.23 13.19 10.14
C LYS A 172 -15.15 12.92 11.64
N LEU A 173 -14.43 11.88 12.08
CA LEU A 173 -14.29 11.56 13.50
C LEU A 173 -13.60 12.65 14.32
N ILE A 174 -12.75 13.46 13.70
CA ILE A 174 -11.94 14.48 14.38
C ILE A 174 -12.25 15.90 13.93
N ALA A 175 -13.15 16.07 12.96
CA ALA A 175 -13.40 17.37 12.33
C ALA A 175 -13.88 18.43 13.33
N ASP A 176 -14.80 18.11 14.23
CA ASP A 176 -15.35 19.03 15.23
C ASP A 176 -14.27 19.44 16.23
N ASP A 177 -13.44 18.48 16.69
CA ASP A 177 -12.34 18.77 17.60
C ASP A 177 -11.33 19.72 16.94
N ILE A 178 -10.90 19.41 15.71
CA ILE A 178 -9.98 20.26 14.96
C ILE A 178 -10.58 21.66 14.76
N ASN A 179 -11.86 21.78 14.40
CA ASN A 179 -12.50 23.06 14.19
C ASN A 179 -12.55 23.92 15.46
N SER A 180 -12.61 23.30 16.64
CA SER A 180 -12.63 23.98 17.94
C SER A 180 -11.24 24.41 18.44
N MET A 181 -10.17 23.78 17.97
CA MET A 181 -8.79 24.04 18.41
C MET A 181 -8.22 25.32 17.81
N ASP A 182 -7.34 25.99 18.55
CA ASP A 182 -6.52 27.10 18.04
C ASP A 182 -5.22 26.58 17.43
N VAL A 183 -5.33 26.00 16.22
CA VAL A 183 -4.23 25.38 15.48
C VAL A 183 -4.27 25.77 14.01
N ASP A 184 -3.11 25.72 13.34
CA ASP A 184 -3.01 25.76 11.89
C ASP A 184 -3.15 24.35 11.35
N PHE A 185 -4.28 24.03 10.71
CA PHE A 185 -4.53 22.72 10.16
C PHE A 185 -4.27 22.69 8.65
N TYR A 186 -3.62 21.62 8.18
CA TYR A 186 -3.25 21.42 6.79
C TYR A 186 -3.85 20.13 6.26
N ILE A 187 -4.53 20.19 5.11
CA ILE A 187 -4.98 19.03 4.35
C ILE A 187 -4.02 18.86 3.16
N CYS A 188 -3.26 17.78 3.16
CA CYS A 188 -2.25 17.47 2.13
C CYS A 188 -2.73 16.36 1.20
N GLY A 189 -2.35 16.45 -0.09
CA GLY A 189 -2.74 15.46 -1.10
C GLY A 189 -3.98 15.84 -1.89
N TYR A 190 -4.48 17.06 -1.74
CA TYR A 190 -5.68 17.55 -2.45
C TYR A 190 -5.52 17.46 -3.97
N THR A 191 -6.56 16.91 -4.61
CA THR A 191 -6.72 16.90 -6.06
C THR A 191 -8.17 17.33 -6.36
N PRO A 192 -8.42 18.27 -7.27
CA PRO A 192 -9.77 18.76 -7.53
C PRO A 192 -10.76 17.64 -7.89
N SER A 193 -11.76 17.42 -7.03
CA SER A 193 -12.86 16.46 -7.25
C SER A 193 -13.98 16.71 -6.23
N ASP A 194 -15.17 16.19 -6.50
CA ASP A 194 -16.31 16.33 -5.56
C ASP A 194 -16.02 15.67 -4.20
N HIS A 195 -15.34 14.54 -4.19
CA HIS A 195 -14.93 13.88 -2.95
C HIS A 195 -13.98 14.75 -2.13
N TRP A 196 -12.96 15.33 -2.76
CA TRP A 196 -12.06 16.24 -2.07
C TRP A 196 -12.75 17.51 -1.59
N ASN A 197 -13.71 18.04 -2.35
CA ASN A 197 -14.52 19.19 -1.94
C ASN A 197 -15.33 18.89 -0.67
N ASN A 198 -15.82 17.66 -0.50
CA ASN A 198 -16.50 17.23 0.73
C ASN A 198 -15.53 17.17 1.91
N ILE A 199 -14.33 16.61 1.71
CA ILE A 199 -13.27 16.54 2.75
C ILE A 199 -12.91 17.95 3.23
N VAL A 200 -12.68 18.90 2.32
CA VAL A 200 -12.33 20.29 2.66
C VAL A 200 -13.45 20.99 3.45
N LYS A 201 -14.72 20.71 3.13
CA LYS A 201 -15.87 21.28 3.87
C LYS A 201 -15.95 20.84 5.34
N LEU A 202 -15.37 19.69 5.69
CA LEU A 202 -15.36 19.22 7.08
C LEU A 202 -14.54 20.14 8.00
N ILE A 203 -13.47 20.74 7.48
CA ILE A 203 -12.59 21.64 8.23
C ILE A 203 -12.36 22.92 7.41
N PRO A 204 -13.30 23.86 7.45
CA PRO A 204 -13.27 25.07 6.60
C PRO A 204 -12.04 25.98 6.81
N LYS A 205 -11.41 25.90 7.98
CA LYS A 205 -10.19 26.66 8.30
C LYS A 205 -8.89 26.02 7.79
N ALA A 206 -8.96 24.85 7.17
CA ALA A 206 -7.79 24.11 6.74
C ALA A 206 -7.03 24.82 5.61
N ASN A 207 -5.72 24.82 5.70
CA ASN A 207 -4.82 25.18 4.62
C ASN A 207 -4.70 23.99 3.66
N ILE A 208 -4.96 24.21 2.38
CA ILE A 208 -4.97 23.14 1.39
C ILE A 208 -3.60 23.07 0.72
N VAL A 209 -2.97 21.90 0.80
CA VAL A 209 -1.71 21.60 0.12
C VAL A 209 -2.01 20.63 -1.02
N GLN A 210 -1.80 21.07 -2.24
CA GLN A 210 -2.02 20.22 -3.42
C GLN A 210 -1.05 19.05 -3.42
N GLY A 211 -1.52 17.88 -3.88
CA GLY A 211 -0.67 16.75 -4.15
C GLY A 211 0.27 17.06 -5.32
N THR A 212 1.53 16.72 -5.18
CA THR A 212 2.46 16.68 -6.31
C THR A 212 2.30 15.33 -7.00
N SER A 213 2.01 15.36 -8.29
CA SER A 213 1.97 14.17 -9.16
C SER A 213 3.36 13.60 -9.38
#